data_f33f8112234056cd938b1c7c50e714af
#
_entry.id   f33f8112234056cd938b1c7c50e714af
#
_cell.length_a   1.000
_cell.length_b   1.000
_cell.length_c   1.000
_cell.angle_alpha   90.00
_cell.angle_beta   90.00
_cell.angle_gamma   90.00
#
_symmetry.space_group_name_H-M   'P 1'
#
loop_
_entity.id
_entity.type
_entity.pdbx_description
1 polymer ?
#
loop_
_entity_poly.entity_id
_entity_poly.type
_entity_poly.pdbx_seq_one_letter_code
_entity_poly.pdbx_strand_id
1 'polypeptide(L)'
;LVAAAREAADADFDIVIACAFNFDAHTAEFRKLGRIPVLHARMNPDLHMAGDLKAGGGNLFVVFGEPDIRLVEEGDRFRIELLGVDIFKPATGEVVSSEPNDIACWFIDTDYNEESFFVRHAYFPGADIPYKQLKTTLKGEIDEEAWESLKRTVSRPFARPKTGRVA
;
A
#
# COMPACT_ATOMS: atom_id res chain seq x y z
N LEU A 1 -22.53 -3.61 3.64
CA LEU A 1 -22.10 -2.31 4.17
C LEU A 1 -23.28 -1.34 4.35
N VAL A 2 -24.13 -1.13 3.33
CA VAL A 2 -25.25 -0.16 3.40
C VAL A 2 -26.20 -0.47 4.57
N ALA A 3 -26.58 -1.73 4.79
CA ALA A 3 -27.43 -2.13 5.92
C ALA A 3 -26.75 -1.84 7.26
N ALA A 4 -25.48 -2.23 7.41
CA ALA A 4 -24.69 -1.97 8.62
C ALA A 4 -24.54 -0.48 8.91
N ALA A 5 -24.32 0.35 7.89
CA ALA A 5 -24.22 1.79 8.07
C ALA A 5 -25.57 2.42 8.48
N ARG A 6 -26.70 1.86 8.01
CA ARG A 6 -28.04 2.31 8.44
C ARG A 6 -28.28 1.96 9.89
N GLU A 7 -28.04 0.71 10.28
CA GLU A 7 -28.16 0.26 11.69
C GLU A 7 -27.24 1.08 12.61
N ALA A 8 -26.01 1.35 12.19
CA ALA A 8 -25.09 2.19 12.94
C ALA A 8 -25.63 3.63 13.12
N ALA A 9 -26.25 4.18 12.06
CA ALA A 9 -26.85 5.50 12.13
C ALA A 9 -28.07 5.53 13.06
N ASP A 10 -28.91 4.50 13.01
CA ASP A 10 -30.11 4.36 13.85
C ASP A 10 -29.75 4.13 15.33
N ALA A 11 -28.63 3.46 15.58
CA ALA A 11 -28.08 3.21 16.93
C ALA A 11 -27.15 4.32 17.44
N ASP A 12 -27.02 5.41 16.67
CA ASP A 12 -26.20 6.59 16.99
C ASP A 12 -24.70 6.33 17.16
N PHE A 13 -24.16 5.37 16.37
CA PHE A 13 -22.72 5.17 16.27
C PHE A 13 -22.07 6.23 15.37
N ASP A 14 -20.82 6.55 15.67
CA ASP A 14 -20.06 7.54 14.94
C ASP A 14 -19.36 6.99 13.69
N ILE A 15 -19.09 5.68 13.64
CA ILE A 15 -18.27 5.04 12.61
C ILE A 15 -18.61 3.56 12.46
N VAL A 16 -18.46 3.04 11.25
CA VAL A 16 -18.46 1.60 10.95
C VAL A 16 -17.08 1.15 10.54
N ILE A 17 -16.56 0.12 11.19
CA ILE A 17 -15.31 -0.54 10.80
C ILE A 17 -15.67 -1.87 10.13
N ALA A 18 -15.46 -1.93 8.81
CA ALA A 18 -15.68 -3.15 8.03
C ALA A 18 -14.41 -3.99 8.02
N CYS A 19 -14.45 -5.17 8.64
CA CYS A 19 -13.32 -6.09 8.67
C CYS A 19 -13.56 -7.22 7.66
N ALA A 20 -12.63 -7.40 6.72
CA ALA A 20 -12.71 -8.47 5.72
C ALA A 20 -11.30 -8.89 5.25
N PHE A 21 -11.18 -10.12 4.78
CA PHE A 21 -9.94 -10.60 4.15
C PHE A 21 -9.68 -9.93 2.79
N ASN A 22 -10.76 -9.60 2.08
CA ASN A 22 -10.71 -8.84 0.86
C ASN A 22 -11.98 -8.00 0.70
N PHE A 23 -11.89 -6.92 -0.06
CA PHE A 23 -13.01 -6.07 -0.44
C PHE A 23 -13.13 -6.09 -1.95
N ASP A 24 -14.35 -6.20 -2.47
CA ASP A 24 -14.59 -5.96 -3.88
C ASP A 24 -14.39 -4.47 -4.23
N ALA A 25 -14.14 -4.17 -5.50
CA ALA A 25 -13.81 -2.82 -5.95
C ALA A 25 -14.88 -1.79 -5.57
N HIS A 26 -16.16 -2.13 -5.71
CA HIS A 26 -17.26 -1.23 -5.37
C HIS A 26 -17.36 -0.97 -3.87
N THR A 27 -17.12 -2.01 -3.06
CA THR A 27 -17.17 -1.88 -1.61
C THR A 27 -16.02 -1.05 -1.06
N ALA A 28 -14.83 -1.17 -1.68
CA ALA A 28 -13.63 -0.43 -1.29
C ALA A 28 -13.76 1.11 -1.49
N GLU A 29 -14.64 1.54 -2.38
CA GLU A 29 -14.85 2.98 -2.65
C GLU A 29 -15.71 3.70 -1.60
N PHE A 30 -16.50 2.95 -0.81
CA PHE A 30 -17.39 3.56 0.16
C PHE A 30 -16.65 4.00 1.43
N ARG A 31 -16.17 5.21 1.45
CA ARG A 31 -15.57 5.83 2.64
C ARG A 31 -16.60 6.46 3.59
N LYS A 32 -17.82 6.67 3.10
CA LYS A 32 -18.92 7.26 3.86
C LYS A 32 -20.25 6.78 3.30
N LEU A 33 -21.16 6.39 4.17
CA LEU A 33 -22.53 6.02 3.81
C LEU A 33 -23.50 6.84 4.66
N GLY A 34 -24.18 7.81 4.01
CA GLY A 34 -24.97 8.82 4.71
C GLY A 34 -24.10 9.67 5.63
N ARG A 35 -24.44 9.71 6.93
CA ARG A 35 -23.65 10.42 7.96
C ARG A 35 -22.46 9.61 8.50
N ILE A 36 -22.48 8.29 8.31
CA ILE A 36 -21.54 7.35 8.93
C ILE A 36 -20.29 7.17 8.08
N PRO A 37 -19.09 7.50 8.58
CA PRO A 37 -17.82 7.11 8.00
C PRO A 37 -17.65 5.60 8.00
N VAL A 38 -17.03 5.04 6.96
CA VAL A 38 -16.71 3.62 6.85
C VAL A 38 -15.22 3.44 6.74
N LEU A 39 -14.62 2.78 7.72
CA LEU A 39 -13.23 2.36 7.67
C LEU A 39 -13.15 0.90 7.20
N HIS A 40 -12.24 0.65 6.27
CA HIS A 40 -11.96 -0.70 5.79
C HIS A 40 -10.71 -1.24 6.49
N ALA A 41 -10.89 -2.30 7.27
CA ALA A 41 -9.79 -2.99 7.94
C ALA A 41 -9.58 -4.35 7.28
N ARG A 42 -8.44 -4.54 6.60
CA ARG A 42 -8.12 -5.82 5.98
C ARG A 42 -7.59 -6.79 7.02
N MET A 43 -8.21 -7.95 7.12
CA MET A 43 -7.76 -9.04 7.98
C MET A 43 -6.60 -9.79 7.33
N ASN A 44 -5.70 -10.31 8.17
CA ASN A 44 -4.57 -11.09 7.68
C ASN A 44 -5.05 -12.44 7.12
N PRO A 45 -4.82 -12.74 5.82
CA PRO A 45 -5.23 -14.01 5.21
C PRO A 45 -4.60 -15.23 5.89
N ASP A 46 -3.43 -15.09 6.53
CA ASP A 46 -2.74 -16.17 7.22
C ASP A 46 -3.55 -16.71 8.42
N LEU A 47 -4.55 -15.98 8.90
CA LEU A 47 -5.47 -16.46 9.93
C LEU A 47 -6.29 -17.67 9.48
N HIS A 48 -6.47 -17.88 8.18
CA HIS A 48 -7.12 -19.08 7.66
C HIS A 48 -6.24 -20.33 7.75
N MET A 49 -4.92 -20.15 7.84
CA MET A 49 -3.93 -21.24 7.93
C MET A 49 -3.60 -21.62 9.37
N ALA A 50 -4.48 -21.32 10.30
CA ALA A 50 -4.28 -21.34 11.75
C ALA A 50 -3.88 -22.68 12.39
N GLY A 51 -3.62 -23.74 11.60
CA GLY A 51 -3.10 -25.03 12.12
C GLY A 51 -1.62 -24.93 12.54
N ASP A 52 -0.79 -24.23 11.77
CA ASP A 52 0.66 -24.22 11.94
C ASP A 52 1.24 -22.92 12.51
N LEU A 53 0.45 -21.86 12.59
CA LEU A 53 0.89 -20.52 13.01
C LEU A 53 0.75 -20.23 14.51
N LYS A 54 0.49 -21.24 15.33
CA LYS A 54 0.36 -21.07 16.80
C LYS A 54 1.65 -20.64 17.51
N ALA A 55 2.77 -20.57 16.83
CA ALA A 55 4.08 -20.26 17.41
C ALA A 55 4.57 -18.81 17.26
N GLY A 56 3.91 -17.99 16.46
CA GLY A 56 4.28 -16.58 16.31
C GLY A 56 3.04 -15.71 16.33
N GLY A 57 2.97 -14.75 17.24
CA GLY A 57 1.83 -13.85 17.40
C GLY A 57 1.47 -13.12 16.09
N GLY A 58 0.69 -13.79 15.25
CA GLY A 58 0.21 -13.21 13.99
C GLY A 58 -0.73 -12.02 14.27
N ASN A 59 -0.46 -10.90 13.64
CA ASN A 59 -1.35 -9.75 13.72
C ASN A 59 -2.71 -10.12 13.08
N LEU A 60 -3.79 -9.82 13.77
CA LEU A 60 -5.15 -10.06 13.28
C LEU A 60 -5.44 -9.24 12.00
N PHE A 61 -4.87 -8.06 11.91
CA PHE A 61 -5.03 -7.17 10.77
C PHE A 61 -3.71 -6.99 10.02
N VAL A 62 -3.80 -6.81 8.71
CA VAL A 62 -2.68 -6.33 7.92
C VAL A 62 -2.48 -4.87 8.24
N VAL A 63 -1.30 -4.54 8.76
CA VAL A 63 -0.94 -3.15 9.04
C VAL A 63 -0.45 -2.54 7.73
N PHE A 64 -1.19 -1.57 7.23
CA PHE A 64 -0.73 -0.74 6.13
C PHE A 64 -0.05 0.50 6.71
N GLY A 65 1.17 0.75 6.24
CA GLY A 65 1.75 2.06 6.42
C GLY A 65 1.06 3.05 5.48
N GLU A 66 0.90 4.28 5.93
CA GLU A 66 0.49 5.38 5.07
C GLU A 66 1.75 5.97 4.43
N PRO A 67 1.92 5.87 3.09
CA PRO A 67 3.10 6.44 2.45
C PRO A 67 2.98 7.97 2.44
N ASP A 68 4.02 8.64 2.88
CA ASP A 68 4.19 10.07 2.69
C ASP A 68 4.82 10.30 1.32
N ILE A 69 4.06 10.89 0.41
CA ILE A 69 4.47 11.11 -0.97
C ILE A 69 4.28 12.55 -1.39
N ARG A 70 5.14 13.01 -2.29
CA ARG A 70 5.01 14.31 -2.94
C ARG A 70 4.93 14.13 -4.44
N LEU A 71 3.90 14.71 -5.05
CA LEU A 71 3.80 14.82 -6.50
C LEU A 71 4.51 16.10 -6.95
N VAL A 72 5.47 15.96 -7.85
CA VAL A 72 6.22 17.08 -8.45
C VAL A 72 5.85 17.19 -9.93
N GLU A 73 5.41 18.38 -10.33
CA GLU A 73 5.12 18.70 -11.74
C GLU A 73 6.34 19.32 -12.40
N GLU A 74 6.79 18.76 -13.53
CA GLU A 74 7.90 19.24 -14.34
C GLU A 74 7.42 19.46 -15.78
N GLY A 75 6.82 20.59 -16.04
CA GLY A 75 6.22 20.90 -17.34
C GLY A 75 5.03 19.98 -17.66
N ASP A 76 5.21 19.11 -18.66
CA ASP A 76 4.21 18.12 -19.09
C ASP A 76 4.38 16.75 -18.41
N ARG A 77 5.34 16.66 -17.49
CA ARG A 77 5.70 15.42 -16.78
C ARG A 77 5.51 15.54 -15.30
N PHE A 78 5.39 14.38 -14.67
CA PHE A 78 5.24 14.22 -13.23
C PHE A 78 6.32 13.31 -12.67
N ARG A 79 6.69 13.56 -11.42
CA ARG A 79 7.46 12.63 -10.59
C ARG A 79 6.76 12.44 -9.27
N ILE A 80 6.95 11.29 -8.68
CA ILE A 80 6.55 11.01 -7.30
C ILE A 80 7.83 10.89 -6.47
N GLU A 81 7.87 11.62 -5.37
CA GLU A 81 8.89 11.50 -4.33
C GLU A 81 8.28 10.76 -3.15
N LEU A 82 8.90 9.66 -2.75
CA LEU A 82 8.56 8.93 -1.54
C LEU A 82 9.36 9.54 -0.39
N LEU A 83 8.66 10.10 0.58
CA LEU A 83 9.26 10.81 1.73
C LEU A 83 9.40 9.91 2.96
N GLY A 84 8.58 8.86 3.03
CA GLY A 84 8.59 7.90 4.12
C GLY A 84 7.32 7.07 4.16
N VAL A 85 7.16 6.32 5.24
CA VAL A 85 5.94 5.56 5.54
C VAL A 85 5.67 5.64 7.02
N ASP A 86 4.46 6.02 7.39
CA ASP A 86 3.98 5.95 8.75
C ASP A 86 3.31 4.60 8.99
N ILE A 87 3.86 3.82 9.92
CA ILE A 87 3.41 2.48 10.24
C ILE A 87 2.77 2.48 11.62
N PHE A 88 1.49 2.18 11.69
CA PHE A 88 0.81 1.96 12.95
C PHE A 88 1.16 0.58 13.52
N LYS A 89 1.61 0.53 14.77
CA LYS A 89 1.90 -0.69 15.52
C LYS A 89 0.72 -1.03 16.44
N PRO A 90 -0.15 -1.99 16.09
CA PRO A 90 -1.35 -2.28 16.88
C PRO A 90 -1.06 -2.77 18.31
N ALA A 91 0.09 -3.45 18.49
CA ALA A 91 0.49 -3.98 19.81
C ALA A 91 0.82 -2.89 20.83
N THR A 92 1.34 -1.74 20.39
CA THR A 92 1.74 -0.62 21.27
C THR A 92 0.84 0.59 21.10
N GLY A 93 0.04 0.65 20.05
CA GLY A 93 -0.76 1.83 19.69
C GLY A 93 0.07 3.00 19.14
N GLU A 94 1.35 2.77 18.84
CA GLU A 94 2.27 3.79 18.36
C GLU A 94 2.28 3.89 16.84
N VAL A 95 2.48 5.08 16.31
CA VAL A 95 2.84 5.33 14.91
C VAL A 95 4.34 5.51 14.84
N VAL A 96 4.99 4.73 14.00
CA VAL A 96 6.43 4.79 13.74
C VAL A 96 6.65 5.21 12.30
N SER A 97 7.32 6.35 12.11
CA SER A 97 7.73 6.81 10.79
C SER A 97 9.02 6.11 10.38
N SER A 98 9.04 5.59 9.16
CA SER A 98 10.22 5.00 8.53
C SER A 98 10.75 5.90 7.44
N GLU A 99 12.07 6.00 7.35
CA GLU A 99 12.75 6.73 6.29
C GLU A 99 12.52 6.03 4.92
N PRO A 100 12.57 6.79 3.80
CA PRO A 100 12.35 6.21 2.48
C PRO A 100 13.28 5.04 2.15
N ASN A 101 14.52 5.06 2.67
CA ASN A 101 15.51 4.01 2.45
C ASN A 101 15.25 2.73 3.27
N ASP A 102 14.37 2.78 4.26
CA ASP A 102 13.94 1.59 5.02
C ASP A 102 12.86 0.81 4.26
N ILE A 103 12.30 1.39 3.19
CA ILE A 103 11.27 0.78 2.38
C ILE A 103 11.93 -0.17 1.38
N ALA A 104 11.61 -1.46 1.47
CA ALA A 104 12.22 -2.49 0.64
C ALA A 104 11.97 -2.26 -0.86
N CYS A 105 10.73 -1.97 -1.23
CA CYS A 105 10.34 -1.67 -2.61
C CYS A 105 9.06 -0.84 -2.65
N TRP A 106 8.88 -0.11 -3.75
CA TRP A 106 7.64 0.57 -4.06
C TRP A 106 7.36 0.53 -5.57
N PHE A 107 6.09 0.58 -5.90
CA PHE A 107 5.62 0.43 -7.27
C PHE A 107 4.68 1.58 -7.62
N ILE A 108 4.64 1.93 -8.90
CA ILE A 108 3.71 2.94 -9.40
C ILE A 108 2.99 2.40 -10.62
N ASP A 109 1.68 2.53 -10.64
CA ASP A 109 0.89 2.52 -11.85
C ASP A 109 0.65 3.97 -12.30
N THR A 110 1.33 4.38 -13.35
CA THR A 110 1.29 5.76 -13.85
C THR A 110 0.04 6.09 -14.67
N ASP A 111 -0.87 5.16 -14.84
CA ASP A 111 -2.14 5.35 -15.59
C ASP A 111 -3.20 4.38 -15.05
N TYR A 112 -3.49 4.52 -13.74
CA TYR A 112 -4.36 3.61 -13.01
C TYR A 112 -5.82 3.73 -13.44
N ASN A 113 -6.44 2.59 -13.75
CA ASN A 113 -7.82 2.51 -14.28
C ASN A 113 -8.88 2.15 -13.22
N GLU A 114 -8.50 2.11 -11.93
CA GLU A 114 -9.35 1.74 -10.78
C GLU A 114 -9.78 0.26 -10.71
N GLU A 115 -9.51 -0.52 -11.73
CA GLU A 115 -9.85 -1.95 -11.77
C GLU A 115 -8.66 -2.85 -11.43
N SER A 116 -7.50 -2.54 -12.01
CA SER A 116 -6.29 -3.35 -11.90
C SER A 116 -5.05 -2.48 -11.76
N PHE A 117 -4.17 -2.85 -10.84
CA PHE A 117 -2.89 -2.20 -10.68
C PHE A 117 -1.85 -2.85 -11.59
N PHE A 118 -1.27 -2.07 -12.49
CA PHE A 118 -0.18 -2.50 -13.35
C PHE A 118 1.13 -1.85 -12.92
N VAL A 119 2.12 -2.65 -12.55
CA VAL A 119 3.45 -2.16 -12.22
C VAL A 119 4.12 -1.59 -13.47
N ARG A 120 4.13 -0.27 -13.59
CA ARG A 120 4.81 0.45 -14.67
C ARG A 120 6.16 0.98 -14.26
N HIS A 121 6.30 1.36 -12.99
CA HIS A 121 7.59 1.66 -12.37
C HIS A 121 7.75 0.81 -11.11
N ALA A 122 8.98 0.32 -10.91
CA ALA A 122 9.38 -0.43 -9.73
C ALA A 122 10.69 0.13 -9.20
N TYR A 123 10.78 0.34 -7.90
CA TYR A 123 11.96 0.87 -7.23
C TYR A 123 12.23 0.09 -5.94
N PHE A 124 13.50 0.02 -5.56
CA PHE A 124 13.99 -0.80 -4.46
C PHE A 124 14.98 0.01 -3.60
N PRO A 125 14.55 1.06 -2.89
CA PRO A 125 15.45 1.93 -2.14
C PRO A 125 16.15 1.22 -0.99
N GLY A 126 15.45 0.42 -0.19
CA GLY A 126 15.99 -0.34 0.95
C GLY A 126 16.58 -1.70 0.57
N ALA A 127 17.30 -1.77 -0.51
CA ALA A 127 17.44 -2.95 -1.36
C ALA A 127 18.50 -3.99 -0.99
N ASP A 128 19.13 -3.94 0.16
CA ASP A 128 20.16 -4.94 0.45
C ASP A 128 19.59 -6.36 0.61
N ILE A 129 18.42 -6.51 1.21
CA ILE A 129 17.81 -7.83 1.42
C ILE A 129 17.01 -8.31 0.21
N PRO A 130 16.05 -7.53 -0.36
CA PRO A 130 15.34 -7.93 -1.57
C PRO A 130 16.27 -8.16 -2.76
N TYR A 131 17.31 -7.35 -2.91
CA TYR A 131 18.27 -7.47 -4.00
C TYR A 131 19.03 -8.79 -3.97
N LYS A 132 19.57 -9.17 -2.82
CA LYS A 132 20.28 -10.45 -2.68
C LYS A 132 19.38 -11.63 -3.02
N GLN A 133 18.14 -11.59 -2.57
CA GLN A 133 17.17 -12.67 -2.86
C GLN A 133 16.79 -12.70 -4.34
N LEU A 134 16.50 -11.56 -4.95
CA LEU A 134 16.18 -11.46 -6.37
C LEU A 134 17.36 -11.90 -7.24
N LYS A 135 18.58 -11.47 -6.94
CA LYS A 135 19.80 -11.89 -7.65
C LYS A 135 20.00 -13.40 -7.58
N THR A 136 19.73 -13.99 -6.42
CA THR A 136 19.83 -15.44 -6.22
C THR A 136 18.71 -16.19 -6.94
N THR A 137 17.49 -15.69 -6.92
CA THR A 137 16.30 -16.34 -7.50
C THR A 137 16.34 -16.30 -9.02
N LEU A 138 16.71 -15.17 -9.60
CA LEU A 138 16.74 -14.99 -11.06
C LEU A 138 17.91 -15.71 -11.73
N LYS A 139 18.93 -16.16 -10.97
CA LYS A 139 20.13 -16.87 -11.49
C LYS A 139 20.72 -16.25 -12.76
N GLY A 140 20.43 -14.99 -13.02
CA GLY A 140 20.84 -14.23 -14.17
C GLY A 140 21.88 -13.20 -13.80
N GLU A 141 22.63 -12.75 -14.78
CA GLU A 141 23.46 -11.58 -14.66
C GLU A 141 22.55 -10.35 -14.60
N ILE A 142 22.27 -9.89 -13.40
CA ILE A 142 21.61 -8.61 -13.23
C ILE A 142 22.70 -7.56 -13.37
N ASP A 143 22.54 -6.68 -14.34
CA ASP A 143 23.38 -5.51 -14.53
C ASP A 143 23.33 -4.64 -13.27
N GLU A 144 24.45 -4.54 -12.56
CA GLU A 144 24.54 -3.80 -11.31
C GLU A 144 24.28 -2.31 -11.51
N GLU A 145 24.69 -1.73 -12.65
CA GLU A 145 24.43 -0.32 -12.96
C GLU A 145 22.93 -0.07 -13.16
N ALA A 146 22.27 -0.95 -13.92
CA ALA A 146 20.80 -0.88 -14.07
C ALA A 146 20.10 -1.04 -12.74
N TRP A 147 20.57 -1.95 -11.89
CA TRP A 147 20.01 -2.17 -10.57
C TRP A 147 20.19 -0.95 -9.64
N GLU A 148 21.36 -0.35 -9.60
CA GLU A 148 21.58 0.89 -8.84
C GLU A 148 20.62 2.01 -9.30
N SER A 149 20.26 2.02 -10.58
CA SER A 149 19.29 2.97 -11.11
C SER A 149 17.87 2.77 -10.57
N LEU A 150 17.57 1.61 -9.98
CA LEU A 150 16.27 1.29 -9.34
C LEU A 150 16.25 1.57 -7.84
N LYS A 151 17.39 1.81 -7.22
CA LYS A 151 17.48 2.21 -5.79
C LYS A 151 17.12 3.68 -5.65
N ARG A 152 15.85 4.01 -5.84
CA ARG A 152 15.38 5.39 -5.82
C ARG A 152 14.17 5.59 -4.95
N THR A 153 14.15 6.71 -4.27
CA THR A 153 13.00 7.26 -3.56
C THR A 153 12.24 8.29 -4.41
N VAL A 154 12.78 8.62 -5.60
CA VAL A 154 12.17 9.53 -6.56
C VAL A 154 11.95 8.80 -7.88
N SER A 155 10.73 8.82 -8.38
CA SER A 155 10.38 8.15 -9.64
C SER A 155 11.08 8.77 -10.84
N ARG A 156 11.19 8.00 -11.93
CA ARG A 156 11.48 8.59 -13.25
C ARG A 156 10.29 9.46 -13.67
N PRO A 157 10.51 10.50 -14.48
CA PRO A 157 9.44 11.33 -15.00
C PRO A 157 8.49 10.50 -15.89
N PHE A 158 7.20 10.68 -15.70
CA PHE A 158 6.16 10.07 -16.54
C PHE A 158 5.18 11.13 -17.06
N ALA A 159 4.49 10.82 -18.15
CA ALA A 159 3.50 11.71 -18.73
C ALA A 159 2.23 11.79 -17.86
N ARG A 160 1.44 12.82 -18.04
CA ARG A 160 0.12 12.92 -17.39
C ARG A 160 -0.71 11.67 -17.73
N PRO A 161 -1.25 10.96 -16.71
CA PRO A 161 -2.06 9.77 -16.93
C PRO A 161 -3.31 10.10 -17.75
N LYS A 162 -3.67 9.23 -18.68
CA LYS A 162 -4.89 9.37 -19.49
C LYS A 162 -6.14 9.24 -18.66
N THR A 163 -6.08 8.37 -17.64
CA THR A 163 -7.15 8.19 -16.64
C THR A 163 -7.26 9.35 -15.66
N GLY A 164 -6.24 10.23 -15.61
CA GLY A 164 -6.13 11.28 -14.59
C GLY A 164 -5.69 10.78 -13.21
N ARG A 165 -5.34 9.48 -13.08
CA ARG A 165 -5.02 8.83 -11.81
C ARG A 165 -3.71 8.07 -11.85
N VAL A 166 -3.03 8.09 -10.72
CA VAL A 166 -1.81 7.33 -10.43
C VAL A 166 -2.05 6.56 -9.13
N ALA A 167 -1.56 5.35 -9.04
CA ALA A 167 -1.62 4.52 -7.84
C ALA A 167 -0.25 3.95 -7.48
#